data_9943edc2fb639bb2ca81c9e6b6340fff
#
_entry.id   9943edc2fb639bb2ca81c9e6b6340fff
#
_cell.length_a   1.000
_cell.length_b   1.000
_cell.length_c   1.000
_cell.angle_alpha   90.00
_cell.angle_beta   90.00
_cell.angle_gamma   90.00
#
_symmetry.space_group_name_H-M   'P 1'
#
loop_
_entity.id
_entity.type
_entity.pdbx_description
1 polymer ?
#
loop_
_entity_poly.entity_id
_entity_poly.type
_entity_poly.pdbx_seq_one_letter_code
_entity_poly.pdbx_strand_id
1 'polypeptide(L)'
;RDRLAFGFLDAAHCLSAMLPAAAIGQDQLGIPLKTPLVLSQNRAFITLSQKLCFELGIQIDDAPLISAEKIVEAMSKDRHLINTIKFAHVYKQSIHHYCLKEWLALADENLAKNIQLQTLPPPYMVEALNNHHIDGFCVGEPWNTEAEVMGIGHKILSSQAIIPTVADKVLAVTDEWATSNPNTLKAMCHAIHKAQQELQKLDNFNEVWNLLIEFHIIRFECSET
;
A
#
# COMPACT_ATOMS: atom_id res chain seq x y z
N ARG A 1 6.93 10.98 -9.33
CA ARG A 1 8.17 10.53 -9.93
C ARG A 1 8.47 11.32 -11.20
N ASP A 2 7.64 11.26 -12.23
CA ASP A 2 7.88 11.90 -13.53
C ASP A 2 8.03 13.42 -13.40
N ARG A 3 7.21 14.07 -12.58
CA ARG A 3 7.32 15.51 -12.32
C ARG A 3 8.64 15.90 -11.63
N LEU A 4 9.20 15.04 -10.77
CA LEU A 4 10.55 15.22 -10.21
C LEU A 4 11.60 15.12 -11.32
N ALA A 5 11.50 14.05 -12.12
CA ALA A 5 12.44 13.76 -13.19
C ALA A 5 12.53 14.90 -14.23
N PHE A 6 11.41 15.54 -14.51
CA PHE A 6 11.33 16.67 -15.46
C PHE A 6 11.50 18.05 -14.81
N GLY A 7 11.85 18.12 -13.51
CA GLY A 7 12.07 19.39 -12.82
C GLY A 7 10.81 20.21 -12.54
N PHE A 8 9.62 19.62 -12.63
CA PHE A 8 8.37 20.29 -12.26
C PHE A 8 8.13 20.32 -10.74
N LEU A 9 8.86 19.52 -9.99
CA LEU A 9 8.84 19.46 -8.54
C LEU A 9 10.27 19.31 -8.03
N ASP A 10 10.59 19.98 -6.94
CA ASP A 10 11.86 19.88 -6.23
C ASP A 10 11.90 18.64 -5.33
N ALA A 11 10.78 18.31 -4.71
CA ALA A 11 10.61 17.16 -3.85
C ALA A 11 9.22 16.53 -4.03
N ALA A 12 9.09 15.24 -3.75
CA ALA A 12 7.82 14.55 -3.81
C ALA A 12 7.72 13.44 -2.77
N HIS A 13 6.48 13.18 -2.32
CA HIS A 13 6.10 11.96 -1.66
C HIS A 13 6.05 10.82 -2.69
N CYS A 14 6.85 9.77 -2.48
CA CYS A 14 6.93 8.62 -3.39
C CYS A 14 6.75 7.30 -2.64
N LEU A 15 6.33 6.27 -3.37
CA LEU A 15 6.39 4.89 -2.90
C LEU A 15 7.88 4.47 -2.84
N SER A 16 8.31 3.90 -1.73
CA SER A 16 9.73 3.58 -1.50
C SER A 16 10.34 2.69 -2.58
N ALA A 17 9.60 1.66 -3.01
CA ALA A 17 10.07 0.72 -4.02
C ALA A 17 10.26 1.32 -5.44
N MET A 18 9.74 2.53 -5.69
CA MET A 18 10.01 3.25 -6.94
C MET A 18 11.46 3.71 -7.06
N LEU A 19 12.14 3.97 -5.93
CA LEU A 19 13.52 4.49 -5.94
C LEU A 19 14.52 3.43 -6.40
N PRO A 20 14.57 2.21 -5.81
CA PRO A 20 15.43 1.16 -6.32
C PRO A 20 15.05 0.73 -7.75
N ALA A 21 13.77 0.73 -8.13
CA ALA A 21 13.35 0.46 -9.49
C ALA A 21 13.90 1.49 -10.49
N ALA A 22 13.91 2.76 -10.12
CA ALA A 22 14.56 3.83 -10.91
C ALA A 22 16.08 3.61 -11.01
N ALA A 23 16.73 3.27 -9.89
CA ALA A 23 18.18 3.06 -9.84
C ALA A 23 18.68 1.92 -10.74
N ILE A 24 17.86 0.87 -10.93
CA ILE A 24 18.17 -0.27 -11.82
C ILE A 24 17.57 -0.12 -13.24
N GLY A 25 17.07 1.08 -13.58
CA GLY A 25 16.56 1.39 -14.92
C GLY A 25 15.20 0.78 -15.29
N GLN A 26 14.47 0.24 -14.33
CA GLN A 26 13.14 -0.36 -14.61
C GLN A 26 12.06 0.68 -14.92
N ASP A 27 12.29 1.95 -14.64
CA ASP A 27 11.32 3.03 -14.84
C ASP A 27 11.50 3.81 -16.16
N GLN A 28 12.55 3.50 -16.93
CA GLN A 28 12.91 4.13 -18.21
C GLN A 28 13.24 5.64 -18.14
N LEU A 29 13.22 6.26 -16.96
CA LEU A 29 13.56 7.70 -16.81
C LEU A 29 15.05 7.94 -16.59
N GLY A 30 15.76 6.98 -15.99
CA GLY A 30 17.20 7.02 -15.80
C GLY A 30 17.71 8.15 -14.89
N ILE A 31 16.83 8.77 -14.10
CA ILE A 31 17.19 9.89 -13.23
C ILE A 31 17.42 9.40 -11.81
N PRO A 32 18.62 9.60 -11.25
CA PRO A 32 18.94 9.22 -9.89
C PRO A 32 18.08 9.98 -8.87
N LEU A 33 17.35 9.24 -8.03
CA LEU A 33 16.58 9.77 -6.93
C LEU A 33 17.23 9.42 -5.60
N LYS A 34 17.16 10.35 -4.65
CA LYS A 34 17.56 10.13 -3.25
C LYS A 34 16.35 10.21 -2.34
N THR A 35 16.41 9.46 -1.24
CA THR A 35 15.44 9.56 -0.15
C THR A 35 16.13 10.04 1.13
N PRO A 36 15.97 11.31 1.49
CA PRO A 36 16.53 11.84 2.73
C PRO A 36 15.67 11.54 3.97
N LEU A 37 14.41 11.14 3.79
CA LEU A 37 13.48 10.91 4.89
C LEU A 37 12.46 9.81 4.56
N VAL A 38 12.30 8.87 5.50
CA VAL A 38 11.18 7.91 5.49
C VAL A 38 9.95 8.59 6.09
N LEU A 39 8.84 8.56 5.36
CA LEU A 39 7.58 9.17 5.77
C LEU A 39 6.66 8.19 6.50
N SER A 40 6.63 6.91 6.08
CA SER A 40 5.90 5.85 6.77
C SER A 40 6.53 4.48 6.58
N GLN A 41 6.29 3.58 7.54
CA GLN A 41 6.74 2.19 7.52
C GLN A 41 5.54 1.27 7.78
N ASN A 42 5.48 0.13 7.07
CA ASN A 42 4.53 -0.96 7.30
C ASN A 42 3.09 -0.52 7.61
N ARG A 43 2.55 0.42 6.83
CA ARG A 43 1.19 0.96 6.99
C ARG A 43 0.22 0.48 5.89
N ALA A 44 0.49 -0.66 5.30
CA ALA A 44 -0.39 -1.32 4.35
C ALA A 44 -1.00 -2.58 4.95
N PHE A 45 -2.19 -2.94 4.45
CA PHE A 45 -2.89 -4.15 4.84
C PHE A 45 -3.37 -4.89 3.60
N ILE A 46 -3.49 -6.21 3.70
CA ILE A 46 -4.23 -7.03 2.76
C ILE A 46 -5.66 -7.16 3.28
N THR A 47 -6.60 -6.70 2.46
CA THR A 47 -8.03 -6.81 2.69
C THR A 47 -8.63 -7.75 1.64
N LEU A 48 -9.40 -8.73 2.09
CA LEU A 48 -10.16 -9.64 1.24
C LEU A 48 -11.66 -9.34 1.35
N SER A 49 -12.41 -9.63 0.28
CA SER A 49 -13.86 -9.55 0.31
C SER A 49 -14.45 -10.51 1.35
N GLN A 50 -15.51 -10.07 2.01
CA GLN A 50 -16.24 -10.91 2.96
C GLN A 50 -16.68 -12.25 2.32
N LYS A 51 -17.10 -12.20 1.06
CA LYS A 51 -17.46 -13.37 0.28
C LYS A 51 -16.31 -14.36 0.16
N LEU A 52 -15.13 -13.92 -0.27
CA LEU A 52 -13.96 -14.80 -0.43
C LEU A 52 -13.51 -15.38 0.91
N CYS A 53 -13.50 -14.58 1.98
CA CYS A 53 -13.20 -15.06 3.33
C CYS A 53 -14.17 -16.18 3.75
N PHE A 54 -15.47 -15.99 3.53
CA PHE A 54 -16.50 -16.98 3.87
C PHE A 54 -16.36 -18.27 3.04
N GLU A 55 -16.21 -18.17 1.72
CA GLU A 55 -16.09 -19.30 0.81
C GLU A 55 -14.87 -20.18 1.08
N LEU A 56 -13.75 -19.56 1.47
CA LEU A 56 -12.50 -20.26 1.75
C LEU A 56 -12.24 -20.52 3.25
N GLY A 57 -13.15 -20.08 4.12
CA GLY A 57 -12.99 -20.20 5.57
C GLY A 57 -11.78 -19.44 6.11
N ILE A 58 -11.41 -18.30 5.50
CA ILE A 58 -10.29 -17.46 5.96
C ILE A 58 -10.78 -16.66 7.18
N GLN A 59 -9.98 -16.72 8.26
CA GLN A 59 -10.24 -15.97 9.50
C GLN A 59 -9.31 -14.78 9.62
N ILE A 60 -9.73 -13.75 10.36
CA ILE A 60 -8.94 -12.51 10.56
C ILE A 60 -7.62 -12.78 11.30
N ASP A 61 -7.60 -13.80 12.15
CA ASP A 61 -6.45 -14.20 12.97
C ASP A 61 -5.65 -15.37 12.38
N ASP A 62 -5.99 -15.82 11.17
CA ASP A 62 -5.18 -16.83 10.46
C ASP A 62 -3.72 -16.33 10.31
N ALA A 63 -2.77 -17.22 10.60
CA ALA A 63 -1.37 -16.94 10.29
C ALA A 63 -1.18 -16.69 8.77
N PRO A 64 -0.20 -15.87 8.35
CA PRO A 64 0.01 -15.54 6.94
C PRO A 64 0.09 -16.76 6.01
N LEU A 65 0.78 -17.82 6.43
CA LEU A 65 0.88 -19.07 5.67
C LEU A 65 -0.51 -19.73 5.50
N ILE A 66 -1.30 -19.82 6.57
CA ILE A 66 -2.61 -20.50 6.53
C ILE A 66 -3.57 -19.81 5.56
N SER A 67 -3.65 -18.49 5.62
CA SER A 67 -4.48 -17.72 4.68
C SER A 67 -3.97 -17.82 3.24
N ALA A 68 -2.65 -17.85 3.01
CA ALA A 68 -2.06 -18.05 1.69
C ALA A 68 -2.37 -19.45 1.14
N GLU A 69 -2.24 -20.51 1.96
CA GLU A 69 -2.55 -21.89 1.56
C GLU A 69 -4.00 -22.05 1.10
N LYS A 70 -4.96 -21.45 1.82
CA LYS A 70 -6.39 -21.48 1.46
C LYS A 70 -6.63 -20.86 0.08
N ILE A 71 -5.99 -19.72 -0.22
CA ILE A 71 -6.08 -19.06 -1.53
C ILE A 71 -5.44 -19.92 -2.63
N VAL A 72 -4.21 -20.39 -2.40
CA VAL A 72 -3.44 -21.18 -3.38
C VAL A 72 -4.14 -22.51 -3.67
N GLU A 73 -4.68 -23.16 -2.65
CA GLU A 73 -5.44 -24.42 -2.80
C GLU A 73 -6.71 -24.20 -3.64
N ALA A 74 -7.47 -23.14 -3.38
CA ALA A 74 -8.63 -22.78 -4.19
C ALA A 74 -8.27 -22.55 -5.64
N MET A 75 -7.21 -21.76 -5.90
CA MET A 75 -6.74 -21.47 -7.26
C MET A 75 -6.19 -22.71 -7.98
N SER A 76 -5.63 -23.69 -7.25
CA SER A 76 -5.01 -24.89 -7.82
C SER A 76 -6.03 -26.00 -8.12
N LYS A 77 -7.09 -26.11 -7.31
CA LYS A 77 -8.16 -27.14 -7.48
C LYS A 77 -9.00 -26.89 -8.72
N ASP A 78 -9.22 -25.66 -9.08
CA ASP A 78 -9.97 -25.30 -10.26
C ASP A 78 -9.13 -24.36 -11.16
N ARG A 79 -8.66 -24.92 -12.29
CA ARG A 79 -7.90 -24.13 -13.28
C ARG A 79 -8.68 -22.92 -13.82
N HIS A 80 -10.01 -22.91 -13.70
CA HIS A 80 -10.83 -21.74 -14.00
C HIS A 80 -10.74 -20.69 -12.90
N LEU A 81 -10.53 -21.07 -11.64
CA LEU A 81 -10.39 -20.13 -10.51
C LEU A 81 -9.05 -19.38 -10.50
N ILE A 82 -7.98 -19.92 -11.10
CA ILE A 82 -6.69 -19.20 -11.21
C ILE A 82 -6.87 -17.82 -11.89
N ASN A 83 -7.82 -17.72 -12.82
CA ASN A 83 -8.12 -16.47 -13.53
C ASN A 83 -9.32 -15.70 -12.94
N THR A 84 -9.97 -16.24 -11.91
CA THR A 84 -11.17 -15.62 -11.32
C THR A 84 -10.90 -14.87 -10.05
N ILE A 85 -9.98 -15.32 -9.18
CA ILE A 85 -9.58 -14.56 -7.98
C ILE A 85 -8.66 -13.41 -8.40
N LYS A 86 -9.11 -12.19 -8.16
CA LYS A 86 -8.46 -10.97 -8.62
C LYS A 86 -8.01 -10.12 -7.45
N PHE A 87 -6.72 -9.82 -7.40
CA PHE A 87 -6.17 -8.91 -6.41
C PHE A 87 -5.73 -7.59 -7.04
N ALA A 88 -5.92 -6.50 -6.29
CA ALA A 88 -5.46 -5.17 -6.69
C ALA A 88 -4.34 -4.63 -5.80
N HIS A 89 -3.50 -3.82 -6.40
CA HIS A 89 -2.44 -3.07 -5.75
C HIS A 89 -2.40 -1.63 -6.27
N VAL A 90 -1.70 -0.75 -5.55
CA VAL A 90 -1.59 0.66 -5.92
C VAL A 90 -0.72 0.87 -7.16
N TYR A 91 0.39 0.16 -7.23
CA TYR A 91 1.36 0.29 -8.31
C TYR A 91 2.32 -0.91 -8.35
N LYS A 92 2.84 -1.27 -9.53
CA LYS A 92 3.73 -2.42 -9.71
C LYS A 92 5.04 -2.30 -8.89
N GLN A 93 5.61 -1.10 -8.81
CA GLN A 93 6.77 -0.80 -7.95
C GLN A 93 6.30 -0.21 -6.62
N SER A 94 5.53 -0.98 -5.84
CA SER A 94 5.04 -0.60 -4.51
C SER A 94 5.18 -1.74 -3.52
N ILE A 95 5.28 -1.41 -2.26
CA ILE A 95 5.24 -2.41 -1.18
C ILE A 95 3.94 -3.21 -1.22
N HIS A 96 2.83 -2.59 -1.63
CA HIS A 96 1.53 -3.25 -1.81
C HIS A 96 1.60 -4.43 -2.79
N HIS A 97 2.32 -4.25 -3.91
CA HIS A 97 2.57 -5.30 -4.89
C HIS A 97 3.40 -6.44 -4.29
N TYR A 98 4.50 -6.09 -3.64
CA TYR A 98 5.40 -7.09 -3.06
C TYR A 98 4.75 -7.82 -1.89
N CYS A 99 3.96 -7.15 -1.03
CA CYS A 99 3.22 -7.82 0.04
C CYS A 99 2.28 -8.92 -0.48
N LEU A 100 1.51 -8.65 -1.55
CA LEU A 100 0.65 -9.67 -2.16
C LEU A 100 1.46 -10.83 -2.74
N LYS A 101 2.57 -10.54 -3.42
CA LYS A 101 3.44 -11.56 -3.99
C LYS A 101 4.11 -12.42 -2.91
N GLU A 102 4.71 -11.79 -1.90
CA GLU A 102 5.39 -12.49 -0.80
C GLU A 102 4.40 -13.30 0.05
N TRP A 103 3.20 -12.74 0.31
CA TRP A 103 2.16 -13.49 1.01
C TRP A 103 1.80 -14.79 0.28
N LEU A 104 1.49 -14.73 -1.00
CA LEU A 104 1.16 -15.92 -1.79
C LEU A 104 2.35 -16.87 -1.98
N ALA A 105 3.57 -16.33 -2.04
CA ALA A 105 4.80 -17.12 -2.14
C ALA A 105 5.07 -17.98 -0.91
N LEU A 106 4.49 -17.64 0.25
CA LEU A 106 4.57 -18.50 1.44
C LEU A 106 3.99 -19.90 1.16
N ALA A 107 2.97 -20.00 0.32
CA ALA A 107 2.33 -21.26 -0.04
C ALA A 107 2.78 -21.81 -1.40
N ASP A 108 2.93 -20.95 -2.42
CA ASP A 108 3.39 -21.34 -3.77
C ASP A 108 4.11 -20.19 -4.48
N GLU A 109 5.44 -20.33 -4.59
CA GLU A 109 6.31 -19.34 -5.25
C GLU A 109 6.01 -19.20 -6.75
N ASN A 110 5.66 -20.31 -7.45
CA ASN A 110 5.37 -20.26 -8.89
C ASN A 110 4.05 -19.56 -9.17
N LEU A 111 3.02 -19.83 -8.39
CA LEU A 111 1.75 -19.13 -8.48
C LEU A 111 1.95 -17.64 -8.19
N ALA A 112 2.65 -17.30 -7.12
CA ALA A 112 2.94 -15.92 -6.75
C ALA A 112 3.71 -15.16 -7.85
N LYS A 113 4.66 -15.78 -8.54
CA LYS A 113 5.38 -15.17 -9.67
C LYS A 113 4.46 -14.87 -10.85
N ASN A 114 3.51 -15.75 -11.14
CA ASN A 114 2.69 -15.69 -12.35
C ASN A 114 1.33 -15.01 -12.17
N ILE A 115 0.87 -14.81 -10.93
CA ILE A 115 -0.42 -14.17 -10.67
C ILE A 115 -0.46 -12.75 -11.25
N GLN A 116 -1.56 -12.43 -11.93
CA GLN A 116 -1.82 -11.10 -12.46
C GLN A 116 -2.48 -10.24 -11.39
N LEU A 117 -1.83 -9.13 -11.04
CA LEU A 117 -2.34 -8.14 -10.10
C LEU A 117 -2.83 -6.91 -10.85
N GLN A 118 -4.02 -6.42 -10.50
CA GLN A 118 -4.59 -5.23 -11.10
C GLN A 118 -4.04 -3.96 -10.43
N THR A 119 -3.68 -2.96 -11.22
CA THR A 119 -3.30 -1.64 -10.70
C THR A 119 -4.53 -0.78 -10.61
N LEU A 120 -4.91 -0.37 -9.40
CA LEU A 120 -6.02 0.54 -9.14
C LEU A 120 -5.58 1.69 -8.24
N PRO A 121 -6.05 2.91 -8.48
CA PRO A 121 -5.89 4.00 -7.51
C PRO A 121 -6.63 3.67 -6.21
N PRO A 122 -6.07 4.01 -5.02
CA PRO A 122 -6.64 3.66 -3.73
C PRO A 122 -8.13 4.00 -3.56
N PRO A 123 -8.64 5.18 -3.97
CA PRO A 123 -10.05 5.52 -3.82
C PRO A 123 -11.04 4.62 -4.57
N TYR A 124 -10.57 3.87 -5.57
CA TYR A 124 -11.42 2.97 -6.37
C TYR A 124 -11.38 1.52 -5.91
N MET A 125 -10.50 1.17 -4.95
CA MET A 125 -10.34 -0.22 -4.49
C MET A 125 -11.56 -0.70 -3.71
N VAL A 126 -12.12 0.15 -2.86
CA VAL A 126 -13.32 -0.16 -2.06
C VAL A 126 -14.53 -0.37 -2.96
N GLU A 127 -14.73 0.52 -3.93
CA GLU A 127 -15.81 0.39 -4.92
C GLU A 127 -15.64 -0.87 -5.79
N ALA A 128 -14.41 -1.17 -6.24
CA ALA A 128 -14.12 -2.36 -7.02
C ALA A 128 -14.38 -3.66 -6.23
N LEU A 129 -14.07 -3.67 -4.93
CA LEU A 129 -14.36 -4.78 -4.02
C LEU A 129 -15.88 -4.96 -3.85
N ASN A 130 -16.61 -3.87 -3.60
CA ASN A 130 -18.06 -3.88 -3.44
C ASN A 130 -18.80 -4.39 -4.70
N ASN A 131 -18.28 -4.02 -5.88
CA ASN A 131 -18.84 -4.42 -7.17
C ASN A 131 -18.32 -5.79 -7.67
N HIS A 132 -17.59 -6.53 -6.84
CA HIS A 132 -17.00 -7.84 -7.18
C HIS A 132 -16.07 -7.81 -8.43
N HIS A 133 -15.47 -6.66 -8.73
CA HIS A 133 -14.48 -6.55 -9.79
C HIS A 133 -13.13 -7.09 -9.35
N ILE A 134 -12.86 -7.06 -8.03
CA ILE A 134 -11.72 -7.66 -7.34
C ILE A 134 -12.20 -8.42 -6.11
N ASP A 135 -11.40 -9.39 -5.65
CA ASP A 135 -11.69 -10.21 -4.46
C ASP A 135 -10.85 -9.78 -3.26
N GLY A 136 -9.83 -8.97 -3.49
CA GLY A 136 -9.01 -8.40 -2.44
C GLY A 136 -8.02 -7.38 -2.97
N PHE A 137 -7.39 -6.66 -2.06
CA PHE A 137 -6.41 -5.65 -2.39
C PHE A 137 -5.36 -5.48 -1.29
N CYS A 138 -4.22 -4.89 -1.65
CA CYS A 138 -3.26 -4.38 -0.69
C CYS A 138 -3.09 -2.87 -0.88
N VAL A 139 -3.30 -2.10 0.19
CA VAL A 139 -3.24 -0.64 0.18
C VAL A 139 -2.95 -0.09 1.58
N GLY A 140 -2.55 1.18 1.66
CA GLY A 140 -2.49 1.91 2.94
C GLY A 140 -3.88 2.32 3.44
N GLU A 141 -3.97 2.70 4.72
CA GLU A 141 -5.20 3.29 5.27
C GLU A 141 -5.52 4.64 4.59
N PRO A 142 -6.81 5.07 4.55
CA PRO A 142 -7.96 4.53 5.30
C PRO A 142 -8.83 3.49 4.56
N TRP A 143 -8.46 3.10 3.35
CA TRP A 143 -9.29 2.29 2.44
C TRP A 143 -9.61 0.89 2.97
N ASN A 144 -8.70 0.30 3.76
CA ASN A 144 -8.95 -0.99 4.40
C ASN A 144 -10.03 -0.85 5.49
N THR A 145 -9.94 0.18 6.33
CA THR A 145 -10.94 0.49 7.34
C THR A 145 -12.29 0.84 6.69
N GLU A 146 -12.31 1.58 5.58
CA GLU A 146 -13.53 1.86 4.83
C GLU A 146 -14.24 0.57 4.39
N ALA A 147 -13.50 -0.41 3.84
CA ALA A 147 -14.07 -1.69 3.43
C ALA A 147 -14.65 -2.48 4.62
N GLU A 148 -14.02 -2.41 5.80
CA GLU A 148 -14.53 -3.04 7.03
C GLU A 148 -15.80 -2.35 7.56
N VAL A 149 -15.79 -1.02 7.63
CA VAL A 149 -16.96 -0.24 8.09
C VAL A 149 -18.16 -0.46 7.17
N MET A 150 -17.93 -0.59 5.87
CA MET A 150 -18.99 -0.94 4.90
C MET A 150 -19.43 -2.41 4.97
N GLY A 151 -18.76 -3.27 5.75
CA GLY A 151 -19.09 -4.70 5.87
C GLY A 151 -18.84 -5.50 4.59
N ILE A 152 -17.97 -5.02 3.69
CA ILE A 152 -17.71 -5.68 2.39
C ILE A 152 -16.37 -6.42 2.36
N GLY A 153 -15.49 -6.18 3.32
CA GLY A 153 -14.18 -6.79 3.39
C GLY A 153 -13.63 -6.88 4.81
N HIS A 154 -12.58 -7.69 4.97
CA HIS A 154 -11.86 -7.88 6.22
C HIS A 154 -10.36 -7.65 6.01
N LYS A 155 -9.73 -6.88 6.90
CA LYS A 155 -8.27 -6.78 7.00
C LYS A 155 -7.75 -8.09 7.57
N ILE A 156 -7.11 -8.91 6.74
CA ILE A 156 -6.60 -10.21 7.17
C ILE A 156 -5.14 -10.18 7.61
N LEU A 157 -4.33 -9.31 7.02
CA LEU A 157 -2.90 -9.24 7.29
C LEU A 157 -2.37 -7.81 7.20
N SER A 158 -1.50 -7.44 8.13
CA SER A 158 -0.68 -6.24 7.99
C SER A 158 0.55 -6.52 7.11
N SER A 159 1.06 -5.50 6.42
CA SER A 159 2.32 -5.59 5.69
C SER A 159 3.50 -5.98 6.59
N GLN A 160 3.44 -5.66 7.89
CA GLN A 160 4.46 -6.03 8.88
C GLN A 160 4.52 -7.54 9.14
N ALA A 161 3.40 -8.25 9.02
CA ALA A 161 3.36 -9.70 9.19
C ALA A 161 4.03 -10.45 8.03
N ILE A 162 4.18 -9.79 6.87
CA ILE A 162 4.76 -10.38 5.65
C ILE A 162 6.18 -9.88 5.43
N ILE A 163 6.41 -8.56 5.51
CA ILE A 163 7.72 -7.91 5.35
C ILE A 163 7.97 -7.08 6.62
N PRO A 164 8.73 -7.60 7.60
CA PRO A 164 8.78 -7.07 8.96
C PRO A 164 9.19 -5.61 9.11
N THR A 165 10.11 -5.12 8.28
CA THR A 165 10.58 -3.74 8.39
C THR A 165 10.85 -3.16 7.01
N VAL A 166 9.88 -2.46 6.47
CA VAL A 166 10.00 -1.84 5.15
C VAL A 166 9.45 -0.41 5.15
N ALA A 167 10.20 0.50 4.53
CA ALA A 167 9.70 1.83 4.23
C ALA A 167 8.58 1.73 3.19
N ASP A 168 7.44 2.34 3.45
CA ASP A 168 6.32 2.37 2.50
C ASP A 168 6.34 3.67 1.69
N LYS A 169 6.37 4.80 2.37
CA LYS A 169 6.42 6.14 1.75
C LYS A 169 7.70 6.86 2.12
N VAL A 170 8.27 7.57 1.17
CA VAL A 170 9.51 8.33 1.35
C VAL A 170 9.40 9.71 0.74
N LEU A 171 10.17 10.66 1.28
CA LEU A 171 10.47 11.90 0.61
C LEU A 171 11.53 11.61 -0.46
N ALA A 172 11.24 11.94 -1.71
CA ALA A 172 12.16 11.78 -2.83
C ALA A 172 12.54 13.14 -3.42
N VAL A 173 13.81 13.27 -3.76
CA VAL A 173 14.42 14.40 -4.46
C VAL A 173 15.36 13.87 -5.54
N THR A 174 15.69 14.69 -6.55
CA THR A 174 16.78 14.33 -7.47
C THR A 174 18.14 14.50 -6.79
N ASP A 175 19.13 13.73 -7.22
CA ASP A 175 20.51 13.87 -6.72
C ASP A 175 21.08 15.27 -6.99
N GLU A 176 20.81 15.79 -8.17
CA GLU A 176 21.23 17.12 -8.59
C GLU A 176 20.66 18.22 -7.69
N TRP A 177 19.33 18.18 -7.46
CA TRP A 177 18.67 19.17 -6.60
C TRP A 177 19.15 19.09 -5.15
N ALA A 178 19.31 17.88 -4.61
CA ALA A 178 19.80 17.67 -3.26
C ALA A 178 21.21 18.26 -3.05
N THR A 179 22.08 18.10 -4.06
CA THR A 179 23.45 18.59 -4.04
C THR A 179 23.49 20.13 -4.17
N SER A 180 22.61 20.68 -5.00
CA SER A 180 22.54 22.14 -5.23
C SER A 180 21.84 22.89 -4.10
N ASN A 181 20.97 22.24 -3.31
CA ASN A 181 20.13 22.87 -2.30
C ASN A 181 20.22 22.21 -0.91
N PRO A 182 21.41 21.96 -0.34
CA PRO A 182 21.57 21.15 0.87
C PRO A 182 20.90 21.78 2.10
N ASN A 183 20.93 23.10 2.23
CA ASN A 183 20.31 23.81 3.36
C ASN A 183 18.77 23.77 3.29
N THR A 184 18.20 23.94 2.11
CA THR A 184 16.75 23.83 1.87
C THR A 184 16.27 22.43 2.15
N LEU A 185 17.00 21.42 1.65
CA LEU A 185 16.70 20.01 1.91
C LEU A 185 16.70 19.68 3.41
N LYS A 186 17.75 20.14 4.13
CA LYS A 186 17.85 19.96 5.59
C LYS A 186 16.69 20.61 6.33
N ALA A 187 16.32 21.84 5.99
CA ALA A 187 15.22 22.55 6.60
C ALA A 187 13.88 21.85 6.35
N MET A 188 13.63 21.39 5.13
CA MET A 188 12.44 20.63 4.74
C MET A 188 12.34 19.30 5.50
N CYS A 189 13.41 18.52 5.55
CA CYS A 189 13.45 17.26 6.31
C CYS A 189 13.20 17.50 7.79
N HIS A 190 13.77 18.56 8.37
CA HIS A 190 13.54 18.90 9.78
C HIS A 190 12.08 19.27 10.06
N ALA A 191 11.48 20.10 9.21
CA ALA A 191 10.07 20.49 9.34
C ALA A 191 9.12 19.28 9.24
N ILE A 192 9.33 18.41 8.26
CA ILE A 192 8.52 17.19 8.10
C ILE A 192 8.72 16.25 9.28
N HIS A 193 9.96 16.03 9.72
CA HIS A 193 10.24 15.17 10.88
C HIS A 193 9.59 15.69 12.16
N LYS A 194 9.64 17.00 12.38
CA LYS A 194 8.95 17.63 13.51
C LYS A 194 7.43 17.40 13.45
N ALA A 195 6.82 17.58 12.28
CA ALA A 195 5.41 17.30 12.09
C ALA A 195 5.06 15.81 12.35
N GLN A 196 5.91 14.87 11.90
CA GLN A 196 5.74 13.44 12.22
C GLN A 196 5.77 13.18 13.73
N GLN A 197 6.68 13.83 14.46
CA GLN A 197 6.76 13.70 15.92
C GLN A 197 5.52 14.29 16.63
N GLU A 198 5.00 15.39 16.13
CA GLU A 198 3.77 16.01 16.68
C GLU A 198 2.55 15.12 16.43
N LEU A 199 2.42 14.56 15.22
CA LEU A 199 1.35 13.60 14.90
C LEU A 199 1.38 12.33 15.78
N GLN A 200 2.56 11.88 16.19
CA GLN A 200 2.69 10.71 17.08
C GLN A 200 2.23 11.01 18.53
N LYS A 201 2.16 12.28 18.92
CA LYS A 201 1.74 12.72 20.26
C LYS A 201 0.26 13.07 20.34
N LEU A 202 -0.46 13.02 19.22
CA LEU A 202 -1.89 13.31 19.20
C LEU A 202 -2.65 12.24 19.98
N ASP A 203 -3.18 12.61 21.14
CA ASP A 203 -4.05 11.75 21.94
C ASP A 203 -5.50 11.75 21.40
N ASN A 204 -5.83 12.73 20.55
CA ASN A 204 -7.16 12.88 19.98
C ASN A 204 -7.15 12.67 18.45
N PHE A 205 -7.41 11.44 18.03
CA PHE A 205 -7.54 11.08 16.62
C PHE A 205 -8.72 11.79 15.93
N ASN A 206 -9.72 12.26 16.65
CA ASN A 206 -10.89 12.94 16.08
C ASN A 206 -10.52 14.22 15.35
N GLU A 207 -9.52 14.98 15.82
CA GLU A 207 -9.06 16.18 15.11
C GLU A 207 -8.46 15.84 13.73
N VAL A 208 -7.60 14.81 13.69
CA VAL A 208 -7.01 14.35 12.41
C VAL A 208 -8.08 13.79 11.50
N TRP A 209 -9.01 13.02 12.04
CA TRP A 209 -10.12 12.44 11.31
C TRP A 209 -11.01 13.52 10.68
N ASN A 210 -11.38 14.53 11.45
CA ASN A 210 -12.17 15.67 10.98
C ASN A 210 -11.45 16.44 9.86
N LEU A 211 -10.13 16.67 9.99
CA LEU A 211 -9.34 17.28 8.93
C LEU A 211 -9.33 16.43 7.66
N LEU A 212 -9.21 15.10 7.77
CA LEU A 212 -9.24 14.22 6.60
C LEU A 212 -10.61 14.23 5.90
N ILE A 213 -11.71 14.36 6.65
CA ILE A 213 -13.07 14.56 6.10
C ILE A 213 -13.18 15.94 5.43
N GLU A 214 -12.76 17.00 6.11
CA GLU A 214 -12.80 18.38 5.61
C GLU A 214 -12.07 18.52 4.25
N PHE A 215 -10.89 17.89 4.15
CA PHE A 215 -10.12 17.85 2.90
C PHE A 215 -10.58 16.79 1.90
N HIS A 216 -11.73 16.13 2.12
CA HIS A 216 -12.28 15.08 1.26
C HIS A 216 -11.34 13.90 0.97
N ILE A 217 -10.42 13.61 1.91
CA ILE A 217 -9.50 12.47 1.81
C ILE A 217 -10.22 11.19 2.17
N ILE A 218 -11.08 11.23 3.20
CA ILE A 218 -11.98 10.15 3.59
C ILE A 218 -13.43 10.60 3.39
N ARG A 219 -14.30 9.64 3.03
CA ARG A 219 -15.70 9.90 2.62
C ARG A 219 -16.74 9.33 3.57
N PHE A 220 -16.30 8.76 4.70
CA PHE A 220 -17.20 8.20 5.69
C PHE A 220 -16.95 8.84 7.05
N GLU A 221 -18.02 9.01 7.81
CA GLU A 221 -17.96 9.51 9.19
C GLU A 221 -17.67 8.34 10.12
N CYS A 222 -16.78 8.54 11.08
CA CYS A 222 -16.61 7.60 12.18
C CYS A 222 -17.79 7.83 13.13
N SER A 223 -18.71 6.87 13.23
CA SER A 223 -19.68 6.88 14.30
C SER A 223 -18.94 6.69 15.63
N GLU A 224 -19.10 7.63 16.55
CA GLU A 224 -18.64 7.45 17.92
C GLU A 224 -19.25 6.16 18.49
N THR A 225 -18.42 5.15 18.70
CA THR A 225 -18.75 3.94 19.47
C THR A 225 -18.05 3.98 20.81
#